data_5a319c51495a6a0d5918a3d2b9dea820
#
_entry.id   5a319c51495a6a0d5918a3d2b9dea820
#
_cell.length_a   1.000
_cell.length_b   1.000
_cell.length_c   1.000
_cell.angle_alpha   90.00
_cell.angle_beta   90.00
_cell.angle_gamma   90.00
#
_symmetry.space_group_name_H-M   'P 1'
#
loop_
_entity.id
_entity.type
_entity.pdbx_description
1 polymer ?
#
loop_
_entity_poly.entity_id
_entity_poly.type
_entity_poly.pdbx_seq_one_letter_code
_entity_poly.pdbx_strand_id
1 'polypeptide(L)'
;SQSGAILTSMLDWAVDRGIGFSHILSLGDMSDVDFGDTLDYLALDPRTKSILLYVESVTHARKFMSAARIAARVKPVIVIKAGRSAAGATAAASHTGALAGSDAVYDAAIRRAGMLRAKEVRELFDAAAALAAGLRVHGDRLAILTNGGGLGVLAADALDEAGGQLADLSEATMTA
;
A
#
# COMPACT_ATOMS: atom_id res chain seq x y z
N SER A 1 1.89 2.91 -11.82
CA SER A 1 1.92 4.33 -11.47
C SER A 1 1.38 5.19 -12.60
N GLN A 2 0.58 6.23 -12.29
CA GLN A 2 0.23 7.26 -13.27
C GLN A 2 1.38 8.27 -13.48
N SER A 3 2.23 8.48 -12.48
CA SER A 3 3.37 9.39 -12.57
C SER A 3 4.68 8.64 -12.84
N GLY A 4 5.35 8.98 -13.95
CA GLY A 4 6.68 8.48 -14.27
C GLY A 4 7.76 9.01 -13.31
N ALA A 5 7.68 10.27 -12.91
CA ALA A 5 8.62 10.88 -11.97
C ALA A 5 8.57 10.22 -10.59
N ILE A 6 7.36 9.98 -10.06
CA ILE A 6 7.19 9.25 -8.80
C ILE A 6 7.72 7.81 -8.94
N LEU A 7 7.47 7.16 -10.07
CA LEU A 7 7.98 5.82 -10.34
C LEU A 7 9.50 5.77 -10.27
N THR A 8 10.20 6.73 -10.90
CA THR A 8 11.66 6.82 -10.87
C THR A 8 12.17 7.04 -9.44
N SER A 9 11.56 7.96 -8.69
CA SER A 9 11.93 8.20 -7.29
C SER A 9 11.71 6.96 -6.41
N MET A 10 10.66 6.18 -6.68
CA MET A 10 10.41 4.91 -5.98
C MET A 10 11.46 3.85 -6.31
N LEU A 11 11.94 3.81 -7.56
CA LEU A 11 13.02 2.91 -7.97
C LEU A 11 14.32 3.25 -7.27
N ASP A 12 14.73 4.51 -7.27
CA ASP A 12 15.95 4.96 -6.57
C ASP A 12 15.88 4.60 -5.09
N TRP A 13 14.76 4.85 -4.45
CA TRP A 13 14.54 4.50 -3.04
C TRP A 13 14.62 2.99 -2.78
N ALA A 14 14.13 2.17 -3.70
CA ALA A 14 14.10 0.72 -3.60
C ALA A 14 15.48 0.08 -3.78
N VAL A 15 16.32 0.64 -4.65
CA VAL A 15 17.69 0.16 -4.91
C VAL A 15 18.51 0.13 -3.64
N ASP A 16 18.51 1.22 -2.87
CA ASP A 16 19.28 1.34 -1.62
C ASP A 16 18.84 0.32 -0.55
N ARG A 17 17.64 -0.25 -0.71
CA ARG A 17 17.01 -1.19 0.23
C ARG A 17 16.96 -2.63 -0.29
N GLY A 18 17.55 -2.88 -1.46
CA GLY A 18 17.55 -4.22 -2.07
C GLY A 18 16.15 -4.72 -2.44
N ILE A 19 15.19 -3.80 -2.70
CA ILE A 19 13.82 -4.16 -3.09
C ILE A 19 13.77 -4.34 -4.60
N GLY A 20 13.39 -5.54 -5.04
CA GLY A 20 13.21 -5.88 -6.46
C GLY A 20 11.75 -5.77 -6.90
N PHE A 21 11.56 -5.58 -8.21
CA PHE A 21 10.24 -5.53 -8.85
C PHE A 21 10.13 -6.60 -9.93
N SER A 22 8.99 -7.28 -9.99
CA SER A 22 8.64 -8.16 -11.11
C SER A 22 8.27 -7.35 -12.36
N HIS A 23 7.55 -6.23 -12.16
CA HIS A 23 7.08 -5.32 -13.19
C HIS A 23 7.13 -3.88 -12.69
N ILE A 24 7.39 -2.97 -13.61
CA ILE A 24 7.34 -1.53 -13.40
C ILE A 24 6.55 -0.95 -14.56
N LEU A 25 5.38 -0.37 -14.26
CA LEU A 25 4.42 0.10 -15.26
C LEU A 25 4.09 1.56 -15.03
N SER A 26 4.41 2.40 -16.02
CA SER A 26 3.95 3.80 -16.08
C SER A 26 2.75 3.88 -17.02
N LEU A 27 1.60 4.23 -16.48
CA LEU A 27 0.33 4.22 -17.22
C LEU A 27 -0.03 5.60 -17.80
N GLY A 28 0.56 6.68 -17.23
CA GLY A 28 0.24 8.04 -17.66
C GLY A 28 -1.28 8.29 -17.64
N ASP A 29 -1.82 8.81 -18.74
CA ASP A 29 -3.24 9.17 -18.86
C ASP A 29 -4.17 7.96 -19.09
N MET A 30 -3.62 6.75 -19.11
CA MET A 30 -4.38 5.50 -19.29
C MET A 30 -5.25 5.50 -20.57
N SER A 31 -4.68 5.95 -21.69
CA SER A 31 -5.39 6.08 -22.96
C SER A 31 -5.82 4.75 -23.56
N ASP A 32 -5.06 3.66 -23.27
CA ASP A 32 -5.35 2.30 -23.76
C ASP A 32 -5.43 1.33 -22.56
N VAL A 33 -4.32 1.16 -21.83
CA VAL A 33 -4.24 0.28 -20.66
C VAL A 33 -4.46 1.10 -19.40
N ASP A 34 -5.42 0.68 -18.57
CA ASP A 34 -5.71 1.32 -17.29
C ASP A 34 -5.31 0.45 -16.07
N PHE A 35 -5.63 0.93 -14.87
CA PHE A 35 -5.39 0.17 -13.63
C PHE A 35 -6.16 -1.15 -13.59
N GLY A 36 -7.34 -1.24 -14.20
CA GLY A 36 -8.12 -2.48 -14.22
C GLY A 36 -7.38 -3.57 -14.98
N ASP A 37 -6.89 -3.28 -16.19
CA ASP A 37 -6.13 -4.23 -17.01
C ASP A 37 -4.85 -4.69 -16.30
N THR A 38 -4.13 -3.74 -15.72
CA THR A 38 -2.88 -4.06 -15.02
C THR A 38 -3.11 -4.87 -13.75
N LEU A 39 -4.18 -4.61 -13.00
CA LEU A 39 -4.55 -5.38 -11.82
C LEU A 39 -4.92 -6.81 -12.17
N ASP A 40 -5.72 -7.02 -13.23
CA ASP A 40 -6.08 -8.35 -13.70
C ASP A 40 -4.85 -9.14 -14.14
N TYR A 41 -3.93 -8.52 -14.89
CA TYR A 41 -2.67 -9.13 -15.29
C TYR A 41 -1.77 -9.49 -14.08
N LEU A 42 -1.52 -8.53 -13.19
CA LEU A 42 -0.61 -8.73 -12.05
C LEU A 42 -1.19 -9.68 -11.00
N ALA A 43 -2.51 -9.77 -10.88
CA ALA A 43 -3.16 -10.73 -9.99
C ALA A 43 -2.78 -12.18 -10.34
N LEU A 44 -2.63 -12.47 -11.62
CA LEU A 44 -2.31 -13.80 -12.13
C LEU A 44 -0.80 -14.09 -12.25
N ASP A 45 0.05 -13.06 -12.29
CA ASP A 45 1.50 -13.26 -12.44
C ASP A 45 2.14 -13.88 -11.18
N PRO A 46 2.73 -15.09 -11.25
CA PRO A 46 3.29 -15.78 -10.08
C PRO A 46 4.53 -15.11 -9.49
N ARG A 47 5.21 -14.25 -10.25
CA ARG A 47 6.39 -13.50 -9.80
C ARG A 47 6.01 -12.29 -8.97
N THR A 48 4.80 -11.74 -9.15
CA THR A 48 4.29 -10.60 -8.40
C THR A 48 3.78 -11.06 -7.03
N LYS A 49 4.41 -10.60 -5.95
CA LYS A 49 4.03 -10.94 -4.56
C LYS A 49 3.10 -9.90 -3.94
N SER A 50 3.27 -8.63 -4.30
CA SER A 50 2.40 -7.53 -3.90
C SER A 50 2.29 -6.51 -5.03
N ILE A 51 1.21 -5.74 -5.04
CA ILE A 51 0.94 -4.73 -6.09
C ILE A 51 0.91 -3.35 -5.43
N LEU A 52 1.74 -2.44 -5.92
CA LEU A 52 1.84 -1.07 -5.44
C LEU A 52 1.23 -0.12 -6.47
N LEU A 53 0.28 0.70 -6.06
CA LEU A 53 -0.41 1.64 -6.93
C LEU A 53 -0.16 3.08 -6.48
N TYR A 54 0.27 3.93 -7.40
CA TYR A 54 0.20 5.38 -7.27
C TYR A 54 -0.92 5.89 -8.18
N VAL A 55 -1.98 6.42 -7.57
CA VAL A 55 -3.23 6.77 -8.24
C VAL A 55 -3.51 8.27 -8.10
N GLU A 56 -3.63 8.95 -9.21
CA GLU A 56 -4.10 10.34 -9.29
C GLU A 56 -5.61 10.38 -9.57
N SER A 57 -6.05 9.60 -10.55
CA SER A 57 -7.46 9.49 -10.92
C SER A 57 -7.78 8.07 -11.40
N VAL A 58 -9.07 7.73 -11.42
CA VAL A 58 -9.57 6.46 -11.99
C VAL A 58 -10.62 6.81 -13.05
N THR A 59 -10.38 6.41 -14.30
CA THR A 59 -11.27 6.69 -15.43
C THR A 59 -12.45 5.72 -15.50
N HIS A 60 -12.21 4.42 -15.35
CA HIS A 60 -13.23 3.38 -15.43
C HIS A 60 -13.50 2.73 -14.07
N ALA A 61 -14.24 3.45 -13.20
CA ALA A 61 -14.43 3.06 -11.79
C ALA A 61 -14.98 1.63 -11.60
N ARG A 62 -15.91 1.18 -12.43
CA ARG A 62 -16.48 -0.18 -12.33
C ARG A 62 -15.46 -1.26 -12.65
N LYS A 63 -14.68 -1.07 -13.72
CA LYS A 63 -13.61 -1.97 -14.15
C LYS A 63 -12.53 -2.04 -13.06
N PHE A 64 -12.07 -0.86 -12.60
CA PHE A 64 -11.09 -0.76 -11.51
C PHE A 64 -11.55 -1.51 -10.27
N MET A 65 -12.79 -1.27 -9.78
CA MET A 65 -13.32 -1.92 -8.59
C MET A 65 -13.47 -3.43 -8.72
N SER A 66 -13.80 -3.92 -9.92
CA SER A 66 -13.88 -5.36 -10.20
C SER A 66 -12.51 -6.01 -10.13
N ALA A 67 -11.54 -5.48 -10.87
CA ALA A 67 -10.17 -5.97 -10.89
C ALA A 67 -9.48 -5.85 -9.53
N ALA A 68 -9.65 -4.72 -8.84
CA ALA A 68 -9.10 -4.48 -7.51
C ALA A 68 -9.57 -5.51 -6.47
N ARG A 69 -10.86 -5.86 -6.47
CA ARG A 69 -11.39 -6.89 -5.56
C ARG A 69 -10.83 -8.28 -5.84
N ILE A 70 -10.64 -8.62 -7.11
CA ILE A 70 -10.06 -9.90 -7.49
C ILE A 70 -8.59 -9.92 -7.07
N ALA A 71 -7.83 -8.90 -7.42
CA ALA A 71 -6.41 -8.78 -7.07
C ALA A 71 -6.17 -8.81 -5.56
N ALA A 72 -6.94 -8.03 -4.78
CA ALA A 72 -6.79 -7.95 -3.33
C ALA A 72 -7.13 -9.24 -2.57
N ARG A 73 -7.87 -10.17 -3.19
CA ARG A 73 -8.13 -11.50 -2.61
C ARG A 73 -6.94 -12.46 -2.72
N VAL A 74 -6.09 -12.26 -3.71
CA VAL A 74 -5.00 -13.18 -4.03
C VAL A 74 -3.63 -12.61 -3.68
N LYS A 75 -3.50 -11.29 -3.65
CA LYS A 75 -2.25 -10.59 -3.35
C LYS A 75 -2.50 -9.30 -2.56
N PRO A 76 -1.56 -8.86 -1.70
CA PRO A 76 -1.62 -7.52 -1.14
C PRO A 76 -1.61 -6.45 -2.24
N VAL A 77 -2.57 -5.54 -2.20
CA VAL A 77 -2.63 -4.36 -3.07
C VAL A 77 -2.58 -3.12 -2.19
N ILE A 78 -1.52 -2.34 -2.33
CA ILE A 78 -1.28 -1.14 -1.52
C ILE A 78 -1.39 0.09 -2.43
N VAL A 79 -2.13 1.11 -1.99
CA VAL A 79 -2.48 2.27 -2.81
C VAL A 79 -2.07 3.56 -2.13
N ILE A 80 -1.32 4.40 -2.84
CA ILE A 80 -1.22 5.83 -2.54
C ILE A 80 -2.17 6.58 -3.47
N LYS A 81 -3.07 7.39 -2.90
CA LYS A 81 -3.91 8.33 -3.64
C LYS A 81 -3.34 9.74 -3.52
N ALA A 82 -2.94 10.32 -4.64
CA ALA A 82 -2.50 11.70 -4.71
C ALA A 82 -3.69 12.69 -4.73
N GLY A 83 -3.46 13.95 -4.37
CA GLY A 83 -4.51 14.97 -4.38
C GLY A 83 -5.56 14.75 -3.29
N ARG A 84 -5.14 14.45 -2.06
CA ARG A 84 -6.03 14.18 -0.91
C ARG A 84 -6.62 15.44 -0.29
N SER A 85 -5.83 16.51 -0.18
CA SER A 85 -6.28 17.79 0.33
C SER A 85 -6.87 18.67 -0.78
N ALA A 86 -7.63 19.69 -0.42
CA ALA A 86 -8.16 20.65 -1.39
C ALA A 86 -7.05 21.29 -2.26
N ALA A 87 -5.94 21.67 -1.65
CA ALA A 87 -4.79 22.20 -2.37
C ALA A 87 -4.14 21.17 -3.30
N GLY A 88 -3.96 19.93 -2.80
CA GLY A 88 -3.43 18.83 -3.59
C GLY A 88 -4.35 18.42 -4.74
N ALA A 89 -5.68 18.47 -4.55
CA ALA A 89 -6.65 18.21 -5.59
C ALA A 89 -6.59 19.28 -6.71
N THR A 90 -6.43 20.54 -6.35
CA THR A 90 -6.23 21.63 -7.32
C THR A 90 -4.95 21.46 -8.11
N ALA A 91 -3.84 21.10 -7.45
CA ALA A 91 -2.57 20.83 -8.10
C ALA A 91 -2.67 19.63 -9.06
N ALA A 92 -3.29 18.53 -8.63
CA ALA A 92 -3.51 17.34 -9.45
C ALA A 92 -4.39 17.65 -10.68
N ALA A 93 -5.47 18.41 -10.51
CA ALA A 93 -6.34 18.82 -11.62
C ALA A 93 -5.58 19.67 -12.66
N SER A 94 -4.69 20.55 -12.21
CA SER A 94 -3.85 21.35 -13.11
C SER A 94 -2.82 20.51 -13.87
N HIS A 95 -2.38 19.41 -13.29
CA HIS A 95 -1.37 18.52 -13.87
C HIS A 95 -1.98 17.51 -14.85
N THR A 96 -3.13 16.94 -14.53
CA THR A 96 -3.73 15.83 -15.30
C THR A 96 -4.95 16.27 -16.14
N GLY A 97 -5.46 17.49 -15.95
CA GLY A 97 -6.72 17.93 -16.55
C GLY A 97 -7.96 17.21 -16.05
N ALA A 98 -7.81 16.25 -15.15
CA ALA A 98 -8.90 15.47 -14.58
C ALA A 98 -9.36 16.05 -13.25
N LEU A 99 -10.69 16.11 -13.03
CA LEU A 99 -11.24 16.47 -11.74
C LEU A 99 -10.87 15.39 -10.70
N ALA A 100 -10.15 15.78 -9.67
CA ALA A 100 -9.88 14.92 -8.54
C ALA A 100 -11.20 14.61 -7.81
N GLY A 101 -11.61 13.35 -7.80
CA GLY A 101 -12.77 12.93 -7.01
C GLY A 101 -12.53 13.12 -5.50
N SER A 102 -13.62 13.15 -4.72
CA SER A 102 -13.55 13.25 -3.26
C SER A 102 -12.64 12.18 -2.65
N ASP A 103 -11.70 12.58 -1.77
CA ASP A 103 -10.78 11.67 -1.09
C ASP A 103 -11.52 10.62 -0.24
N ALA A 104 -12.64 10.99 0.38
CA ALA A 104 -13.49 10.08 1.15
C ALA A 104 -14.10 8.97 0.27
N VAL A 105 -14.44 9.28 -0.99
CA VAL A 105 -14.95 8.28 -1.94
C VAL A 105 -13.85 7.29 -2.32
N TYR A 106 -12.63 7.77 -2.57
CA TYR A 106 -11.48 6.89 -2.82
C TYR A 106 -11.14 6.02 -1.62
N ASP A 107 -11.18 6.57 -0.42
CA ASP A 107 -10.92 5.83 0.80
C ASP A 107 -11.94 4.70 1.02
N ALA A 108 -13.23 5.00 0.84
CA ALA A 108 -14.29 4.00 0.89
C ALA A 108 -14.14 2.92 -0.20
N ALA A 109 -13.76 3.31 -1.42
CA ALA A 109 -13.55 2.39 -2.54
C ALA A 109 -12.35 1.46 -2.28
N ILE A 110 -11.22 2.00 -1.81
CA ILE A 110 -10.00 1.24 -1.48
C ILE A 110 -10.33 0.20 -0.40
N ARG A 111 -10.96 0.60 0.71
CA ARG A 111 -11.38 -0.31 1.78
C ARG A 111 -12.36 -1.38 1.29
N ARG A 112 -13.37 -0.98 0.52
CA ARG A 112 -14.38 -1.91 -0.02
C ARG A 112 -13.79 -2.92 -1.01
N ALA A 113 -12.72 -2.59 -1.70
CA ALA A 113 -12.01 -3.50 -2.58
C ALA A 113 -11.08 -4.48 -1.82
N GLY A 114 -10.81 -4.25 -0.53
CA GLY A 114 -9.88 -5.02 0.29
C GLY A 114 -8.42 -4.60 0.07
N MET A 115 -8.21 -3.41 -0.47
CA MET A 115 -6.87 -2.83 -0.63
C MET A 115 -6.45 -2.08 0.62
N LEU A 116 -5.14 -1.96 0.83
CA LEU A 116 -4.55 -1.14 1.89
C LEU A 116 -4.21 0.25 1.34
N ARG A 117 -4.58 1.29 2.09
CA ARG A 117 -4.24 2.65 1.76
C ARG A 117 -3.02 3.10 2.53
N ALA A 118 -1.96 3.50 1.81
CA ALA A 118 -0.78 4.17 2.35
C ALA A 118 -0.90 5.68 2.16
N LYS A 119 -0.36 6.46 3.09
CA LYS A 119 -0.36 7.93 3.03
C LYS A 119 0.94 8.47 2.46
N GLU A 120 2.03 7.72 2.62
CA GLU A 120 3.38 8.09 2.22
C GLU A 120 4.07 6.95 1.47
N VAL A 121 5.09 7.29 0.67
CA VAL A 121 5.86 6.30 -0.11
C VAL A 121 6.54 5.30 0.81
N ARG A 122 7.09 5.75 1.94
CA ARG A 122 7.71 4.86 2.92
C ARG A 122 6.71 3.82 3.45
N GLU A 123 5.53 4.27 3.88
CA GLU A 123 4.46 3.39 4.37
C GLU A 123 4.03 2.37 3.32
N LEU A 124 4.00 2.77 2.03
CA LEU A 124 3.70 1.88 0.92
C LEU A 124 4.68 0.69 0.86
N PHE A 125 5.98 0.96 0.97
CA PHE A 125 7.02 -0.07 0.92
C PHE A 125 7.08 -0.91 2.19
N ASP A 126 6.94 -0.28 3.36
CA ASP A 126 6.92 -0.99 4.65
C ASP A 126 5.74 -1.98 4.70
N ALA A 127 4.56 -1.54 4.25
CA ALA A 127 3.39 -2.41 4.13
C ALA A 127 3.61 -3.54 3.11
N ALA A 128 4.23 -3.23 1.96
CA ALA A 128 4.52 -4.23 0.95
C ALA A 128 5.51 -5.29 1.46
N ALA A 129 6.56 -4.88 2.16
CA ALA A 129 7.54 -5.79 2.75
C ALA A 129 6.91 -6.70 3.81
N ALA A 130 6.13 -6.12 4.74
CA ALA A 130 5.46 -6.87 5.78
C ALA A 130 4.46 -7.90 5.21
N LEU A 131 3.64 -7.50 4.24
CA LEU A 131 2.63 -8.38 3.66
C LEU A 131 3.20 -9.41 2.67
N ALA A 132 4.26 -9.06 1.93
CA ALA A 132 4.93 -9.99 1.01
C ALA A 132 5.69 -11.10 1.75
N ALA A 133 6.06 -10.90 3.01
CA ALA A 133 6.63 -11.93 3.87
C ALA A 133 5.66 -13.08 4.16
N GLY A 134 4.38 -12.94 3.78
CA GLY A 134 3.36 -13.98 3.92
C GLY A 134 2.92 -14.23 5.37
N LEU A 135 3.33 -13.38 6.30
CA LEU A 135 2.92 -13.47 7.69
C LEU A 135 1.42 -13.16 7.81
N ARG A 136 0.66 -14.14 8.21
CA ARG A 136 -0.75 -13.97 8.56
C ARG A 136 -0.84 -13.77 10.07
N VAL A 137 -1.02 -12.51 10.46
CA VAL A 137 -1.26 -12.16 11.85
C VAL A 137 -2.73 -12.41 12.17
N HIS A 138 -3.00 -13.15 13.24
CA HIS A 138 -4.35 -13.39 13.74
C HIS A 138 -4.50 -12.66 15.08
N GLY A 139 -5.43 -11.69 15.13
CA GLY A 139 -5.68 -10.86 16.30
C GLY A 139 -4.82 -9.59 16.33
N ASP A 140 -4.86 -8.92 17.47
CA ASP A 140 -4.30 -7.59 17.73
C ASP A 140 -3.16 -7.59 18.76
N ARG A 141 -2.72 -8.78 19.22
CA ARG A 141 -1.67 -8.93 20.23
C ARG A 141 -0.32 -9.20 19.61
N LEU A 142 0.69 -8.45 20.04
CA LEU A 142 2.07 -8.55 19.58
C LEU A 142 3.03 -8.74 20.76
N ALA A 143 3.93 -9.71 20.66
CA ALA A 143 5.07 -9.84 21.56
C ALA A 143 6.27 -9.08 20.96
N ILE A 144 6.95 -8.29 21.78
CA ILE A 144 8.14 -7.53 21.38
C ILE A 144 9.35 -8.18 22.04
N LEU A 145 10.31 -8.66 21.23
CA LEU A 145 11.60 -9.18 21.68
C LEU A 145 12.70 -8.25 21.18
N THR A 146 13.45 -7.65 22.08
CA THR A 146 14.52 -6.71 21.75
C THR A 146 15.64 -6.77 22.78
N ASN A 147 16.86 -6.52 22.34
CA ASN A 147 18.02 -6.30 23.24
C ASN A 147 18.24 -4.83 23.59
N GLY A 148 17.42 -3.91 23.07
CA GLY A 148 17.48 -2.47 23.29
C GLY A 148 16.20 -1.95 23.93
N GLY A 149 16.20 -1.61 25.24
CA GLY A 149 15.01 -1.18 25.97
C GLY A 149 14.28 -0.02 25.32
N GLY A 150 14.99 1.02 24.84
CA GLY A 150 14.40 2.16 24.16
C GLY A 150 13.65 1.80 22.86
N LEU A 151 14.16 0.84 22.09
CA LEU A 151 13.46 0.34 20.90
C LEU A 151 12.19 -0.41 21.27
N GLY A 152 12.20 -1.14 22.40
CA GLY A 152 11.01 -1.82 22.91
C GLY A 152 9.91 -0.84 23.29
N VAL A 153 10.26 0.27 23.95
CA VAL A 153 9.31 1.34 24.31
C VAL A 153 8.68 1.95 23.05
N LEU A 154 9.51 2.36 22.08
CA LEU A 154 9.00 2.93 20.81
C LEU A 154 8.10 1.95 20.04
N ALA A 155 8.42 0.65 20.06
CA ALA A 155 7.58 -0.35 19.42
C ALA A 155 6.24 -0.55 20.14
N ALA A 156 6.23 -0.46 21.48
CA ALA A 156 5.02 -0.54 22.28
C ALA A 156 4.11 0.69 22.06
N ASP A 157 4.69 1.90 22.02
CA ASP A 157 3.96 3.12 21.71
C ASP A 157 3.31 3.04 20.30
N ALA A 158 4.08 2.61 19.30
CA ALA A 158 3.57 2.45 17.94
C ALA A 158 2.46 1.37 17.83
N LEU A 159 2.56 0.31 18.64
CA LEU A 159 1.53 -0.73 18.71
C LEU A 159 0.22 -0.18 19.27
N ASP A 160 0.30 0.57 20.39
CA ASP A 160 -0.85 1.20 21.02
C ASP A 160 -1.53 2.24 20.10
N GLU A 161 -0.74 3.09 19.45
CA GLU A 161 -1.24 4.05 18.44
C GLU A 161 -1.95 3.35 17.26
N ALA A 162 -1.50 2.14 16.90
CA ALA A 162 -2.15 1.32 15.87
C ALA A 162 -3.39 0.58 16.38
N GLY A 163 -3.73 0.68 17.66
CA GLY A 163 -4.86 -0.01 18.31
C GLY A 163 -4.58 -1.48 18.61
N GLY A 164 -3.31 -1.90 18.61
CA GLY A 164 -2.89 -3.23 19.01
C GLY A 164 -2.66 -3.35 20.52
N GLN A 165 -2.36 -4.54 21.00
CA GLN A 165 -2.10 -4.83 22.41
C GLN A 165 -0.81 -5.62 22.56
N LEU A 166 -0.09 -5.39 23.67
CA LEU A 166 1.03 -6.26 24.04
C LEU A 166 0.50 -7.64 24.45
N ALA A 167 1.19 -8.66 23.98
CA ALA A 167 0.87 -10.03 24.38
C ALA A 167 1.31 -10.30 25.83
N ASP A 168 0.44 -10.96 26.61
CA ASP A 168 0.82 -11.51 27.91
C ASP A 168 1.72 -12.72 27.70
N LEU A 169 2.93 -12.66 28.23
CA LEU A 169 3.90 -13.73 28.14
C LEU A 169 3.83 -14.63 29.38
N SER A 170 3.80 -15.95 29.18
CA SER A 170 3.85 -16.90 30.29
C SER A 170 5.23 -16.90 30.97
N GLU A 171 5.30 -17.30 32.24
CA GLU A 171 6.59 -17.46 32.96
C GLU A 171 7.55 -18.38 32.20
N ALA A 172 7.05 -19.43 31.58
CA ALA A 172 7.85 -20.36 30.78
C ALA A 172 8.45 -19.68 29.54
N THR A 173 7.74 -18.74 28.94
CA THR A 173 8.24 -17.95 27.79
C THR A 173 9.27 -16.91 28.22
N MET A 174 9.14 -16.37 29.44
CA MET A 174 10.06 -15.37 29.97
C MET A 174 11.40 -15.96 30.45
N THR A 175 11.45 -17.27 30.69
CA THR A 175 12.63 -17.98 31.20
C THR A 175 13.34 -18.82 30.14
N ALA A 176 12.83 -18.90 28.93
CA ALA A 176 13.42 -19.62 27.79
C ALA A 176 14.42 -18.76 27.03
#